data_4133251917bae757b418c0f1928b3c7e
#
_entry.id   4133251917bae757b418c0f1928b3c7e
#
_cell.length_a   1.000
_cell.length_b   1.000
_cell.length_c   1.000
_cell.angle_alpha   90.00
_cell.angle_beta   90.00
_cell.angle_gamma   90.00
#
_symmetry.space_group_name_H-M   'P 1'
#
loop_
_entity.id
_entity.type
_entity.pdbx_description
1 polymer ?
#
loop_
_entity_poly.entity_id
_entity_poly.type
_entity_poly.pdbx_seq_one_letter_code
_entity_poly.pdbx_strand_id
1 'polypeptide(L)'
;MKIPPFEGKFPDSDVCFYVAADENYFNQHAKPLIGSIRQYFSYPIHFHLYNPSDVSKKWCDVNNISYSYEVVDVKIVDPAFEIYRSMPIDLELRRRRSKMIKPGENVERIRNELMKTYYACTRFVRLSELLIKPTYVIMLDTDSLIRNHFELPSKEYDIHIYEKNHRSHVNYIQHLASTIFYTGTEGSFRLIQDHTRLILEEYSKDSLYWFLDQETLDVAIQKYAKQPLSLSYVDFDMKEISSIWCAKGPRKNLPVWLKEIKKYV
;
A
#
# COMPACT_ATOMS: atom_id res chain seq x y z
N MET A 1 10.45 -10.99 -13.04
CA MET A 1 11.07 -10.79 -11.70
C MET A 1 10.70 -11.91 -10.75
N LYS A 2 11.62 -12.41 -9.93
CA LYS A 2 11.37 -13.45 -8.93
C LYS A 2 11.34 -12.82 -7.54
N ILE A 3 10.19 -12.87 -6.87
CA ILE A 3 10.03 -12.33 -5.51
C ILE A 3 10.83 -13.21 -4.53
N PRO A 4 11.66 -12.65 -3.61
CA PRO A 4 12.40 -13.42 -2.61
C PRO A 4 11.44 -14.06 -1.60
N PRO A 5 11.89 -15.06 -0.81
CA PRO A 5 11.11 -15.56 0.31
C PRO A 5 10.95 -14.48 1.40
N PHE A 6 9.92 -14.63 2.23
CA PHE A 6 9.73 -13.79 3.41
C PHE A 6 9.67 -14.66 4.68
N GLU A 7 9.86 -14.02 5.81
CA GLU A 7 9.73 -14.62 7.14
C GLU A 7 8.61 -13.92 7.93
N GLY A 8 8.03 -14.65 8.88
CA GLY A 8 6.94 -14.15 9.73
C GLY A 8 5.58 -14.74 9.37
N LYS A 9 4.57 -14.36 10.13
CA LYS A 9 3.20 -14.86 9.99
C LYS A 9 2.18 -13.78 10.34
N PHE A 10 1.00 -13.86 9.72
CA PHE A 10 -0.13 -13.00 10.05
C PHE A 10 -0.69 -13.34 11.44
N PRO A 11 -1.19 -12.37 12.22
CA PRO A 11 -1.83 -12.65 13.49
C PRO A 11 -3.13 -13.44 13.29
N ASP A 12 -3.40 -14.39 14.20
CA ASP A 12 -4.68 -15.09 14.20
C ASP A 12 -5.76 -14.19 14.82
N SER A 13 -6.46 -13.48 13.97
CA SER A 13 -7.49 -12.52 14.35
C SER A 13 -8.52 -12.40 13.24
N ASP A 14 -9.77 -12.10 13.60
CA ASP A 14 -10.85 -11.86 12.63
C ASP A 14 -10.77 -10.47 11.99
N VAL A 15 -10.07 -9.52 12.61
CA VAL A 15 -9.82 -8.17 12.11
C VAL A 15 -8.37 -7.81 12.34
N CYS A 16 -7.70 -7.24 11.35
CA CYS A 16 -6.31 -6.81 11.47
C CYS A 16 -6.04 -5.56 10.63
N PHE A 17 -5.26 -4.63 11.16
CA PHE A 17 -4.64 -3.57 10.36
C PHE A 17 -3.40 -4.13 9.65
N TYR A 18 -3.33 -3.96 8.34
CA TYR A 18 -2.18 -4.37 7.53
C TYR A 18 -1.50 -3.16 6.91
N VAL A 19 -0.19 -3.08 7.07
CA VAL A 19 0.65 -2.00 6.56
C VAL A 19 1.92 -2.61 5.98
N ALA A 20 2.44 -2.06 4.90
CA ALA A 20 3.75 -2.44 4.38
C ALA A 20 4.66 -1.22 4.27
N ALA A 21 5.93 -1.38 4.64
CA ALA A 21 6.90 -0.29 4.66
C ALA A 21 8.32 -0.78 4.41
N ASP A 22 9.11 0.02 3.69
CA ASP A 22 10.55 -0.08 3.76
C ASP A 22 11.08 0.53 5.08
N GLU A 23 12.35 0.29 5.39
CA GLU A 23 12.99 0.76 6.61
C GLU A 23 12.86 2.28 6.82
N ASN A 24 12.99 3.06 5.75
CA ASN A 24 12.90 4.53 5.86
C ASN A 24 11.48 5.00 6.18
N TYR A 25 10.48 4.45 5.50
CA TYR A 25 9.08 4.76 5.76
C TYR A 25 8.62 4.27 7.12
N PHE A 26 9.07 3.08 7.53
CA PHE A 26 8.81 2.57 8.87
C PHE A 26 9.32 3.53 9.94
N ASN A 27 10.59 3.94 9.85
CA ASN A 27 11.19 4.84 10.83
C ASN A 27 10.54 6.22 10.88
N GLN A 28 10.05 6.72 9.73
CA GLN A 28 9.44 8.04 9.64
C GLN A 28 7.98 8.08 10.08
N HIS A 29 7.20 7.03 9.78
CA HIS A 29 5.75 7.09 9.83
C HIS A 29 5.08 6.03 10.71
N ALA A 30 5.76 4.93 11.07
CA ALA A 30 5.11 3.83 11.78
C ALA A 30 4.64 4.24 13.18
N LYS A 31 5.45 4.97 13.96
CA LYS A 31 5.07 5.37 15.33
C LYS A 31 3.78 6.17 15.39
N PRO A 32 3.63 7.29 14.64
CA PRO A 32 2.38 8.05 14.66
C PRO A 32 1.19 7.24 14.15
N LEU A 33 1.36 6.41 13.10
CA LEU A 33 0.29 5.55 12.62
C LEU A 33 -0.16 4.57 13.71
N ILE A 34 0.76 3.83 14.32
CA ILE A 34 0.47 2.86 15.39
C ILE A 34 -0.16 3.54 16.60
N GLY A 35 0.37 4.68 17.03
CA GLY A 35 -0.20 5.48 18.12
C GLY A 35 -1.63 5.90 17.84
N SER A 36 -1.89 6.35 16.59
CA SER A 36 -3.22 6.75 16.16
C SER A 36 -4.20 5.56 16.09
N ILE A 37 -3.76 4.39 15.60
CA ILE A 37 -4.60 3.18 15.59
C ILE A 37 -4.96 2.79 17.04
N ARG A 38 -3.99 2.69 17.91
CA ARG A 38 -4.17 2.23 19.30
C ARG A 38 -5.03 3.16 20.16
N GLN A 39 -5.13 4.43 19.78
CA GLN A 39 -6.01 5.36 20.47
C GLN A 39 -7.49 5.02 20.28
N TYR A 40 -7.86 4.40 19.16
CA TYR A 40 -9.24 4.18 18.80
C TYR A 40 -9.63 2.71 18.61
N PHE A 41 -8.63 1.82 18.41
CA PHE A 41 -8.85 0.41 18.11
C PHE A 41 -7.90 -0.50 18.87
N SER A 42 -8.42 -1.66 19.28
CA SER A 42 -7.65 -2.74 19.93
C SER A 42 -7.27 -3.87 18.95
N TYR A 43 -7.60 -3.76 17.67
CA TYR A 43 -7.27 -4.77 16.67
C TYR A 43 -5.75 -4.93 16.51
N PRO A 44 -5.26 -6.14 16.24
CA PRO A 44 -3.86 -6.36 15.90
C PRO A 44 -3.41 -5.49 14.72
N ILE A 45 -2.13 -5.11 14.78
CA ILE A 45 -1.45 -4.39 13.70
C ILE A 45 -0.37 -5.31 13.16
N HIS A 46 -0.36 -5.55 11.85
CA HIS A 46 0.68 -6.30 11.16
C HIS A 46 1.42 -5.43 10.17
N PHE A 47 2.75 -5.38 10.29
CA PHE A 47 3.62 -4.75 9.31
C PHE A 47 4.33 -5.78 8.44
N HIS A 48 4.27 -5.62 7.13
CA HIS A 48 5.21 -6.27 6.23
C HIS A 48 6.38 -5.32 5.97
N LEU A 49 7.60 -5.73 6.34
CA LEU A 49 8.79 -4.88 6.32
C LEU A 49 9.73 -5.28 5.18
N TYR A 50 10.15 -4.32 4.38
CA TYR A 50 11.18 -4.50 3.35
C TYR A 50 12.53 -4.04 3.88
N ASN A 51 13.51 -4.93 3.87
CA ASN A 51 14.88 -4.69 4.34
C ASN A 51 14.95 -4.07 5.75
N PRO A 52 14.22 -4.60 6.76
CA PRO A 52 14.23 -4.03 8.08
C PRO A 52 15.60 -4.22 8.76
N SER A 53 16.02 -3.23 9.52
CA SER A 53 17.11 -3.39 10.46
C SER A 53 16.70 -4.24 11.67
N ASP A 54 17.67 -4.77 12.40
CA ASP A 54 17.39 -5.47 13.67
C ASP A 54 16.77 -4.52 14.71
N VAL A 55 17.06 -3.22 14.60
CA VAL A 55 16.45 -2.19 15.47
C VAL A 55 14.95 -2.10 15.20
N SER A 56 14.52 -2.06 13.95
CA SER A 56 13.09 -1.99 13.58
C SER A 56 12.35 -3.27 13.97
N LYS A 57 12.95 -4.45 13.76
CA LYS A 57 12.37 -5.73 14.21
C LYS A 57 12.20 -5.77 15.73
N LYS A 58 13.26 -5.44 16.48
CA LYS A 58 13.21 -5.38 17.93
C LYS A 58 12.19 -4.35 18.44
N TRP A 59 12.04 -3.24 17.73
CA TRP A 59 11.03 -2.24 18.09
C TRP A 59 9.60 -2.81 17.92
N CYS A 60 9.34 -3.57 16.86
CA CYS A 60 8.06 -4.28 16.69
C CYS A 60 7.80 -5.25 17.84
N ASP A 61 8.81 -6.08 18.22
CA ASP A 61 8.68 -7.05 19.31
C ASP A 61 8.33 -6.34 20.65
N VAL A 62 9.10 -5.32 21.01
CA VAL A 62 8.89 -4.55 22.26
C VAL A 62 7.52 -3.87 22.30
N ASN A 63 7.01 -3.47 21.14
CA ASN A 63 5.73 -2.79 21.03
C ASN A 63 4.55 -3.71 20.70
N ASN A 64 4.72 -5.04 20.73
CA ASN A 64 3.68 -6.02 20.41
C ASN A 64 3.03 -5.75 19.04
N ILE A 65 3.87 -5.45 18.04
CA ILE A 65 3.45 -5.32 16.64
C ILE A 65 3.78 -6.61 15.92
N SER A 66 2.78 -7.27 15.36
CA SER A 66 3.01 -8.42 14.50
C SER A 66 3.73 -7.96 13.23
N TYR A 67 4.70 -8.74 12.77
CA TYR A 67 5.38 -8.41 11.51
C TYR A 67 5.82 -9.65 10.73
N SER A 68 5.96 -9.43 9.44
CA SER A 68 6.68 -10.27 8.49
C SER A 68 7.71 -9.41 7.77
N TYR A 69 8.74 -10.02 7.21
CA TYR A 69 9.77 -9.26 6.51
C TYR A 69 10.42 -10.03 5.37
N GLU A 70 10.97 -9.29 4.43
CA GLU A 70 11.82 -9.82 3.36
C GLU A 70 13.06 -8.96 3.16
N VAL A 71 14.14 -9.60 2.67
CA VAL A 71 15.36 -8.92 2.25
C VAL A 71 15.41 -8.89 0.74
N VAL A 72 15.40 -7.68 0.18
CA VAL A 72 15.30 -7.44 -1.26
C VAL A 72 16.55 -6.72 -1.74
N ASP A 73 17.30 -7.33 -2.65
CA ASP A 73 18.38 -6.65 -3.37
C ASP A 73 17.77 -5.70 -4.42
N VAL A 74 18.32 -4.49 -4.53
CA VAL A 74 17.92 -3.51 -5.54
C VAL A 74 18.00 -4.04 -6.98
N LYS A 75 18.84 -5.04 -7.21
CA LYS A 75 18.97 -5.72 -8.51
C LYS A 75 17.70 -6.46 -8.96
N ILE A 76 16.75 -6.68 -8.07
CA ILE A 76 15.47 -7.32 -8.42
C ILE A 76 14.72 -6.54 -9.50
N VAL A 77 14.93 -5.23 -9.58
CA VAL A 77 14.29 -4.35 -10.57
C VAL A 77 15.14 -4.14 -11.84
N ASP A 78 16.34 -4.73 -11.94
CA ASP A 78 17.20 -4.58 -13.11
C ASP A 78 16.55 -5.07 -14.41
N PRO A 79 15.81 -6.19 -14.47
CA PRO A 79 15.11 -6.59 -15.69
C PRO A 79 14.10 -5.54 -16.16
N ALA A 80 13.31 -4.99 -15.25
CA ALA A 80 12.36 -3.92 -15.55
C ALA A 80 13.08 -2.62 -15.97
N PHE A 81 14.23 -2.33 -15.35
CA PHE A 81 15.06 -1.20 -15.71
C PHE A 81 15.60 -1.31 -17.15
N GLU A 82 16.09 -2.49 -17.58
CA GLU A 82 16.59 -2.71 -18.94
C GLU A 82 15.46 -2.61 -19.98
N ILE A 83 14.28 -3.16 -19.69
CA ILE A 83 13.09 -2.96 -20.51
C ILE A 83 12.78 -1.46 -20.65
N TYR A 84 12.78 -0.75 -19.54
CA TYR A 84 12.53 0.68 -19.54
C TYR A 84 13.56 1.46 -20.39
N ARG A 85 14.84 1.13 -20.27
CA ARG A 85 15.94 1.76 -20.98
C ARG A 85 15.88 1.51 -22.50
N SER A 86 15.46 0.33 -22.92
CA SER A 86 15.38 -0.10 -24.33
C SER A 86 14.13 0.39 -25.04
N MET A 87 13.12 0.90 -24.32
CA MET A 87 11.87 1.33 -24.95
C MET A 87 12.05 2.55 -25.86
N PRO A 88 11.48 2.51 -27.09
CA PRO A 88 11.34 3.70 -27.91
C PRO A 88 10.62 4.81 -27.12
N ILE A 89 10.94 6.06 -27.46
CA ILE A 89 10.29 7.24 -26.87
C ILE A 89 8.86 7.35 -27.41
N ASP A 90 8.01 6.39 -27.05
CA ASP A 90 6.57 6.52 -27.28
C ASP A 90 5.98 7.42 -26.20
N LEU A 91 5.50 8.60 -26.63
CA LEU A 91 5.01 9.66 -25.77
C LEU A 91 3.84 9.25 -24.87
N GLU A 92 3.02 8.28 -25.28
CA GLU A 92 1.85 7.86 -24.51
C GLU A 92 2.20 6.81 -23.45
N LEU A 93 3.05 5.86 -23.80
CA LEU A 93 3.62 4.91 -22.84
C LEU A 93 4.53 5.62 -21.83
N ARG A 94 5.27 6.65 -22.28
CA ARG A 94 6.01 7.54 -21.39
C ARG A 94 5.12 8.39 -20.51
N ARG A 95 3.97 8.87 -20.95
CA ARG A 95 3.02 9.57 -20.06
C ARG A 95 2.53 8.69 -18.92
N ARG A 96 2.23 7.42 -19.17
CA ARG A 96 1.84 6.45 -18.15
C ARG A 96 2.99 6.07 -17.23
N ARG A 97 4.21 5.96 -17.78
CA ARG A 97 5.43 5.58 -17.05
C ARG A 97 6.28 6.76 -16.59
N SER A 98 6.13 7.93 -17.18
CA SER A 98 7.06 9.08 -17.15
C SER A 98 6.78 10.15 -16.11
N LYS A 99 5.86 9.95 -15.16
CA LYS A 99 6.03 10.70 -13.91
C LYS A 99 7.34 10.34 -13.20
N MET A 100 7.97 9.23 -13.60
CA MET A 100 9.13 8.68 -12.93
C MET A 100 10.47 9.08 -13.52
N ILE A 101 10.57 9.31 -14.83
CA ILE A 101 11.90 9.38 -15.47
C ILE A 101 11.94 10.45 -16.53
N LYS A 102 12.78 11.44 -16.31
CA LYS A 102 13.12 12.46 -17.31
C LYS A 102 14.33 12.00 -18.12
N PRO A 103 14.44 12.40 -19.42
CA PRO A 103 15.65 12.14 -20.20
C PRO A 103 16.88 12.66 -19.45
N GLY A 104 17.91 11.81 -19.32
CA GLY A 104 19.16 12.19 -18.63
C GLY A 104 19.14 11.99 -17.10
N GLU A 105 18.10 11.38 -16.51
CA GLU A 105 18.08 11.06 -15.09
C GLU A 105 19.11 10.00 -14.69
N ASN A 106 19.59 10.12 -13.46
CA ASN A 106 20.53 9.20 -12.85
C ASN A 106 19.92 7.78 -12.73
N VAL A 107 20.67 6.77 -13.16
CA VAL A 107 20.32 5.34 -13.11
C VAL A 107 19.85 4.91 -11.70
N GLU A 108 20.54 5.36 -10.66
CA GLU A 108 20.22 5.06 -9.28
C GLU A 108 18.83 5.59 -8.88
N ARG A 109 18.49 6.80 -9.32
CA ARG A 109 17.17 7.37 -9.07
C ARG A 109 16.08 6.53 -9.73
N ILE A 110 16.30 6.06 -10.95
CA ILE A 110 15.35 5.21 -11.66
C ILE A 110 15.12 3.90 -10.90
N ARG A 111 16.20 3.23 -10.50
CA ARG A 111 16.11 2.00 -9.69
C ARG A 111 15.37 2.23 -8.38
N ASN A 112 15.64 3.32 -7.69
CA ASN A 112 14.95 3.66 -6.44
C ASN A 112 13.44 3.87 -6.65
N GLU A 113 13.03 4.49 -7.76
CA GLU A 113 11.60 4.62 -8.07
C GLU A 113 10.96 3.28 -8.45
N LEU A 114 11.66 2.42 -9.21
CA LEU A 114 11.21 1.06 -9.49
C LEU A 114 11.10 0.23 -8.20
N MET A 115 12.02 0.38 -7.25
CA MET A 115 11.93 -0.27 -5.93
C MET A 115 10.69 0.17 -5.16
N LYS A 116 10.34 1.47 -5.16
CA LYS A 116 9.10 1.94 -4.54
C LYS A 116 7.87 1.31 -5.18
N THR A 117 7.88 1.18 -6.51
CA THR A 117 6.80 0.48 -7.23
C THR A 117 6.75 -0.99 -6.87
N TYR A 118 7.91 -1.65 -6.78
CA TYR A 118 8.00 -3.03 -6.31
C TYR A 118 7.36 -3.19 -4.93
N TYR A 119 7.70 -2.36 -3.97
CA TYR A 119 7.11 -2.40 -2.62
C TYR A 119 5.60 -2.15 -2.65
N ALA A 120 5.15 -1.18 -3.45
CA ALA A 120 3.73 -0.88 -3.60
C ALA A 120 2.92 -2.04 -4.16
N CYS A 121 3.47 -2.81 -5.10
CA CYS A 121 2.83 -4.00 -5.67
C CYS A 121 2.97 -5.22 -4.75
N THR A 122 4.18 -5.47 -4.24
CA THR A 122 4.48 -6.70 -3.49
C THR A 122 3.74 -6.76 -2.16
N ARG A 123 3.34 -5.63 -1.57
CA ARG A 123 2.49 -5.63 -0.36
C ARG A 123 1.19 -6.42 -0.53
N PHE A 124 0.60 -6.42 -1.73
CA PHE A 124 -0.62 -7.22 -2.02
C PHE A 124 -0.29 -8.70 -2.17
N VAL A 125 0.84 -9.01 -2.80
CA VAL A 125 1.31 -10.39 -2.91
C VAL A 125 1.56 -10.97 -1.52
N ARG A 126 2.23 -10.21 -0.65
CA ARG A 126 2.50 -10.63 0.73
C ARG A 126 1.25 -10.76 1.57
N LEU A 127 0.30 -9.86 1.42
CA LEU A 127 -0.99 -10.02 2.08
C LEU A 127 -1.67 -11.33 1.67
N SER A 128 -1.68 -11.66 0.38
CA SER A 128 -2.25 -12.92 -0.12
C SER A 128 -1.55 -14.16 0.43
N GLU A 129 -0.23 -14.13 0.53
CA GLU A 129 0.56 -15.27 1.05
C GLU A 129 0.45 -15.43 2.57
N LEU A 130 0.23 -14.33 3.29
CA LEU A 130 0.09 -14.31 4.74
C LEU A 130 -1.31 -14.74 5.21
N LEU A 131 -2.34 -14.50 4.40
CA LEU A 131 -3.72 -14.84 4.76
C LEU A 131 -4.01 -16.31 4.45
N ILE A 132 -4.29 -17.09 5.49
CA ILE A 132 -4.68 -18.51 5.39
C ILE A 132 -6.18 -18.74 5.46
N LYS A 133 -6.94 -17.71 5.82
CA LYS A 133 -8.41 -17.72 5.94
C LYS A 133 -8.99 -16.35 5.61
N PRO A 134 -10.28 -16.24 5.25
CA PRO A 134 -10.96 -14.96 5.15
C PRO A 134 -10.84 -14.16 6.46
N THR A 135 -10.25 -12.98 6.38
CA THR A 135 -10.00 -12.08 7.52
C THR A 135 -10.39 -10.66 7.12
N TYR A 136 -11.00 -9.90 8.02
CA TYR A 136 -11.25 -8.48 7.80
C TYR A 136 -9.92 -7.72 7.87
N VAL A 137 -9.45 -7.21 6.75
CA VAL A 137 -8.16 -6.49 6.67
C VAL A 137 -8.39 -5.01 6.40
N ILE A 138 -7.89 -4.16 7.30
CA ILE A 138 -7.83 -2.71 7.11
C ILE A 138 -6.42 -2.39 6.62
N MET A 139 -6.28 -2.28 5.30
CA MET A 139 -4.99 -1.98 4.68
C MET A 139 -4.79 -0.47 4.61
N LEU A 140 -3.66 0.00 5.10
CA LEU A 140 -3.30 1.42 5.14
C LEU A 140 -1.91 1.66 4.54
N ASP A 141 -1.74 2.80 3.89
CA ASP A 141 -0.39 3.33 3.64
C ASP A 141 0.24 3.74 4.97
N THR A 142 1.56 3.57 5.11
CA THR A 142 2.29 3.88 6.35
C THR A 142 2.18 5.37 6.75
N ASP A 143 1.98 6.25 5.77
CA ASP A 143 1.77 7.68 5.95
C ASP A 143 0.28 8.06 6.10
N SER A 144 -0.46 7.20 6.79
CA SER A 144 -1.84 7.44 7.22
C SER A 144 -1.92 7.73 8.71
N LEU A 145 -3.02 8.34 9.16
CA LEU A 145 -3.37 8.54 10.57
C LEU A 145 -4.84 8.23 10.79
N ILE A 146 -5.15 7.52 11.87
CA ILE A 146 -6.52 7.38 12.37
C ILE A 146 -6.79 8.54 13.32
N ARG A 147 -7.80 9.35 13.03
CA ARG A 147 -8.14 10.55 13.81
C ARG A 147 -9.33 10.39 14.73
N ASN A 148 -10.23 9.50 14.34
CA ASN A 148 -11.44 9.21 15.11
C ASN A 148 -11.76 7.72 15.02
N HIS A 149 -12.51 7.24 15.99
CA HIS A 149 -13.14 5.94 15.88
C HIS A 149 -14.13 5.95 14.69
N PHE A 150 -14.22 4.83 13.99
CA PHE A 150 -15.21 4.59 12.94
C PHE A 150 -15.73 3.16 13.03
N GLU A 151 -16.97 2.98 12.63
CA GLU A 151 -17.54 1.63 12.48
C GLU A 151 -16.92 0.94 11.25
N LEU A 152 -16.62 -0.35 11.38
CA LEU A 152 -16.13 -1.11 10.25
C LEU A 152 -17.17 -1.14 9.14
N PRO A 153 -16.79 -0.85 7.89
CA PRO A 153 -17.70 -1.00 6.75
C PRO A 153 -18.36 -2.38 6.66
N SER A 154 -19.58 -2.41 6.12
CA SER A 154 -20.42 -3.60 6.04
C SER A 154 -19.76 -4.75 5.27
N LYS A 155 -20.03 -5.99 5.71
CA LYS A 155 -19.64 -7.22 4.99
C LYS A 155 -20.57 -7.58 3.84
N GLU A 156 -21.55 -6.75 3.49
CA GLU A 156 -22.38 -6.93 2.28
C GLU A 156 -21.58 -6.78 0.99
N TYR A 157 -20.45 -6.07 1.08
CA TYR A 157 -19.49 -5.87 -0.01
C TYR A 157 -18.18 -6.61 0.29
N ASP A 158 -17.49 -7.05 -0.74
CA ASP A 158 -16.19 -7.71 -0.60
C ASP A 158 -15.07 -6.71 -0.29
N ILE A 159 -15.23 -5.47 -0.74
CA ILE A 159 -14.24 -4.40 -0.59
C ILE A 159 -14.90 -3.04 -0.45
N HIS A 160 -14.33 -2.21 0.43
CA HIS A 160 -14.58 -0.77 0.44
C HIS A 160 -13.27 -0.04 0.13
N ILE A 161 -13.30 0.87 -0.85
CA ILE A 161 -12.13 1.53 -1.39
C ILE A 161 -12.47 2.94 -1.84
N TYR A 162 -11.48 3.85 -1.76
CA TYR A 162 -11.68 5.21 -2.25
C TYR A 162 -11.72 5.25 -3.79
N GLU A 163 -12.83 5.74 -4.32
CA GLU A 163 -13.01 5.96 -5.75
C GLU A 163 -12.73 7.43 -6.09
N LYS A 164 -11.89 7.65 -7.10
CA LYS A 164 -11.61 9.01 -7.59
C LYS A 164 -12.79 9.57 -8.35
N ASN A 165 -13.21 10.76 -7.99
CA ASN A 165 -14.07 11.55 -8.86
C ASN A 165 -13.32 11.91 -10.16
N HIS A 166 -13.99 11.86 -11.32
CA HIS A 166 -13.49 12.00 -12.70
C HIS A 166 -12.63 13.24 -13.05
N ARG A 167 -12.23 14.06 -12.07
CA ARG A 167 -11.48 15.30 -12.27
C ARG A 167 -9.95 15.20 -12.12
N SER A 168 -9.38 14.00 -11.95
CA SER A 168 -7.92 13.87 -11.84
C SER A 168 -7.28 13.74 -13.23
N HIS A 169 -6.10 14.34 -13.41
CA HIS A 169 -5.30 14.25 -14.65
C HIS A 169 -4.82 12.81 -15.01
N VAL A 170 -5.13 11.84 -14.16
CA VAL A 170 -4.82 10.42 -14.35
C VAL A 170 -6.14 9.67 -14.51
N ASN A 171 -6.75 9.80 -15.69
CA ASN A 171 -8.10 9.29 -15.97
C ASN A 171 -8.25 7.77 -16.01
N TYR A 172 -7.15 7.01 -15.99
CA TYR A 172 -7.19 5.55 -16.12
C TYR A 172 -7.18 4.80 -14.79
N ILE A 173 -6.86 5.46 -13.67
CA ILE A 173 -6.93 4.86 -12.33
C ILE A 173 -8.20 5.34 -11.64
N GLN A 174 -9.10 4.41 -11.34
CA GLN A 174 -10.37 4.71 -10.71
C GLN A 174 -10.28 4.66 -9.17
N HIS A 175 -9.49 3.73 -8.62
CA HIS A 175 -9.41 3.50 -7.18
C HIS A 175 -8.02 3.84 -6.62
N LEU A 176 -7.97 4.25 -5.35
CA LEU A 176 -6.71 4.52 -4.66
C LEU A 176 -6.41 3.44 -3.63
N ALA A 177 -5.26 2.79 -3.79
CA ALA A 177 -4.81 1.68 -2.96
C ALA A 177 -4.19 2.09 -1.61
N SER A 178 -4.44 3.30 -1.11
CA SER A 178 -3.86 3.80 0.12
C SER A 178 -4.64 3.44 1.38
N THR A 179 -5.95 3.22 1.22
CA THR A 179 -6.86 2.79 2.29
C THR A 179 -7.86 1.85 1.67
N ILE A 180 -7.82 0.59 2.08
CA ILE A 180 -8.70 -0.47 1.58
C ILE A 180 -9.22 -1.26 2.77
N PHE A 181 -10.53 -1.53 2.78
CA PHE A 181 -11.14 -2.47 3.70
C PHE A 181 -11.53 -3.72 2.92
N TYR A 182 -10.78 -4.79 3.12
CA TYR A 182 -11.14 -6.13 2.71
C TYR A 182 -12.02 -6.73 3.81
N THR A 183 -13.26 -7.04 3.51
CA THR A 183 -14.29 -7.27 4.55
C THR A 183 -14.26 -8.66 5.18
N GLY A 184 -13.32 -9.51 4.78
CA GLY A 184 -13.20 -10.87 5.31
C GLY A 184 -14.28 -11.83 4.82
N THR A 185 -14.99 -11.51 3.73
CA THR A 185 -15.83 -12.44 3.00
C THR A 185 -14.98 -13.39 2.14
N GLU A 186 -15.56 -14.48 1.69
CA GLU A 186 -14.92 -15.37 0.72
C GLU A 186 -14.58 -14.61 -0.60
N GLY A 187 -15.46 -13.70 -1.03
CA GLY A 187 -15.22 -12.84 -2.19
C GLY A 187 -14.04 -11.91 -1.97
N SER A 188 -13.94 -11.30 -0.80
CA SER A 188 -12.81 -10.46 -0.40
C SER A 188 -11.47 -11.24 -0.42
N PHE A 189 -11.46 -12.45 0.11
CA PHE A 189 -10.29 -13.32 0.11
C PHE A 189 -9.85 -13.69 -1.32
N ARG A 190 -10.80 -14.06 -2.19
CA ARG A 190 -10.54 -14.33 -3.60
C ARG A 190 -10.08 -13.10 -4.37
N LEU A 191 -10.61 -11.92 -4.05
CA LEU A 191 -10.16 -10.67 -4.66
C LEU A 191 -8.66 -10.43 -4.42
N ILE A 192 -8.18 -10.64 -3.18
CA ILE A 192 -6.76 -10.50 -2.85
C ILE A 192 -5.91 -11.47 -3.69
N GLN A 193 -6.36 -12.72 -3.87
CA GLN A 193 -5.68 -13.72 -4.68
C GLN A 193 -5.67 -13.34 -6.18
N ASP A 194 -6.81 -12.91 -6.73
CA ASP A 194 -6.91 -12.48 -8.13
C ASP A 194 -6.04 -11.24 -8.41
N HIS A 195 -6.04 -10.27 -7.50
CA HIS A 195 -5.17 -9.09 -7.61
C HIS A 195 -3.69 -9.49 -7.60
N THR A 196 -3.30 -10.36 -6.66
CA THR A 196 -1.95 -10.93 -6.58
C THR A 196 -1.55 -11.61 -7.88
N ARG A 197 -2.43 -12.45 -8.45
CA ARG A 197 -2.17 -13.13 -9.72
C ARG A 197 -1.87 -12.15 -10.85
N LEU A 198 -2.64 -11.07 -10.98
CA LEU A 198 -2.41 -10.03 -12.00
C LEU A 198 -1.06 -9.33 -11.82
N ILE A 199 -0.66 -9.02 -10.58
CA ILE A 199 0.66 -8.45 -10.29
C ILE A 199 1.77 -9.43 -10.70
N LEU A 200 1.64 -10.72 -10.35
CA LEU A 200 2.62 -11.74 -10.69
C LEU A 200 2.71 -12.01 -12.20
N GLU A 201 1.60 -11.90 -12.94
CA GLU A 201 1.60 -11.95 -14.40
C GLU A 201 2.43 -10.82 -15.01
N GLU A 202 2.33 -9.59 -14.49
CA GLU A 202 3.18 -8.48 -14.92
C GLU A 202 4.66 -8.69 -14.51
N TYR A 203 4.91 -9.21 -13.33
CA TYR A 203 6.27 -9.54 -12.88
C TYR A 203 6.92 -10.63 -13.74
N SER A 204 6.15 -11.60 -14.24
CA SER A 204 6.67 -12.63 -15.15
C SER A 204 7.15 -12.06 -16.49
N LYS A 205 6.64 -10.90 -16.88
CA LYS A 205 7.05 -10.13 -18.07
C LYS A 205 8.12 -9.08 -17.76
N ASP A 206 8.67 -9.08 -16.53
CA ASP A 206 9.54 -8.02 -16.02
C ASP A 206 8.93 -6.61 -16.12
N SER A 207 7.60 -6.53 -16.18
CA SER A 207 6.85 -5.28 -16.28
C SER A 207 6.68 -4.67 -14.88
N LEU A 208 7.26 -3.51 -14.68
CA LEU A 208 7.15 -2.74 -13.44
C LEU A 208 7.07 -1.26 -13.78
N TYR A 209 5.95 -0.63 -13.43
CA TYR A 209 5.69 0.79 -13.70
C TYR A 209 4.82 1.40 -12.61
N TRP A 210 4.90 2.70 -12.47
CA TRP A 210 4.15 3.43 -11.46
C TRP A 210 2.64 3.21 -11.62
N PHE A 211 1.95 2.97 -10.53
CA PHE A 211 0.54 2.62 -10.46
C PHE A 211 0.16 1.21 -10.94
N LEU A 212 1.12 0.32 -11.20
CA LEU A 212 0.81 -1.07 -11.52
C LEU A 212 -0.11 -1.72 -10.48
N ASP A 213 0.14 -1.46 -9.19
CA ASP A 213 -0.69 -1.92 -8.08
C ASP A 213 -2.16 -1.46 -8.20
N GLN A 214 -2.38 -0.23 -8.65
CA GLN A 214 -3.72 0.33 -8.78
C GLN A 214 -4.41 -0.10 -10.07
N GLU A 215 -3.68 -0.20 -11.18
CA GLU A 215 -4.24 -0.69 -12.45
C GLU A 215 -4.67 -2.16 -12.35
N THR A 216 -3.85 -3.01 -11.75
CA THR A 216 -4.20 -4.42 -11.53
C THR A 216 -5.35 -4.58 -10.53
N LEU A 217 -5.42 -3.70 -9.52
CA LEU A 217 -6.55 -3.66 -8.59
C LEU A 217 -7.84 -3.25 -9.29
N ASP A 218 -7.80 -2.21 -10.14
CA ASP A 218 -8.96 -1.76 -10.92
C ASP A 218 -9.52 -2.87 -11.82
N VAL A 219 -8.64 -3.72 -12.37
CA VAL A 219 -9.04 -4.91 -13.15
C VAL A 219 -9.64 -5.99 -12.25
N ALA A 220 -8.97 -6.33 -11.15
CA ALA A 220 -9.41 -7.40 -10.25
C ALA A 220 -10.80 -7.11 -9.66
N ILE A 221 -11.02 -5.88 -9.22
CA ILE A 221 -12.19 -5.44 -8.46
C ILE A 221 -13.51 -5.54 -9.27
N GLN A 222 -13.44 -5.60 -10.62
CA GLN A 222 -14.63 -5.62 -11.47
C GLN A 222 -15.53 -6.84 -11.26
N LYS A 223 -15.01 -7.91 -10.68
CA LYS A 223 -15.72 -9.17 -10.46
C LYS A 223 -16.36 -9.29 -9.08
N TYR A 224 -16.14 -8.31 -8.21
CA TYR A 224 -16.46 -8.39 -6.78
C TYR A 224 -17.42 -7.29 -6.36
N ALA A 225 -18.18 -7.55 -5.30
CA ALA A 225 -19.06 -6.55 -4.71
C ALA A 225 -18.22 -5.45 -4.05
N LYS A 226 -18.33 -4.23 -4.55
CA LYS A 226 -17.57 -3.08 -4.08
C LYS A 226 -18.44 -1.92 -3.66
N GLN A 227 -17.97 -1.15 -2.68
CA GLN A 227 -18.59 0.08 -2.21
C GLN A 227 -17.54 1.18 -2.11
N PRO A 228 -17.75 2.35 -2.72
CA PRO A 228 -16.88 3.50 -2.52
C PRO A 228 -16.84 3.96 -1.06
N LEU A 229 -15.65 4.26 -0.55
CA LEU A 229 -15.49 4.92 0.74
C LEU A 229 -15.91 6.38 0.65
N SER A 230 -16.75 6.80 1.59
CA SER A 230 -17.14 8.21 1.72
C SER A 230 -15.99 9.05 2.31
N LEU A 231 -16.10 10.38 2.16
CA LEU A 231 -15.17 11.33 2.77
C LEU A 231 -15.16 11.29 4.31
N SER A 232 -16.18 10.71 4.94
CA SER A 232 -16.16 10.48 6.40
C SER A 232 -15.16 9.42 6.81
N TYR A 233 -14.83 8.46 5.93
CA TYR A 233 -13.82 7.45 6.19
C TYR A 233 -12.41 7.94 5.86
N VAL A 234 -12.17 8.39 4.63
CA VAL A 234 -10.82 8.71 4.18
C VAL A 234 -10.77 10.03 3.41
N ASP A 235 -9.75 10.83 3.69
CA ASP A 235 -9.48 12.05 2.97
C ASP A 235 -7.99 12.29 2.77
N PHE A 236 -7.66 12.85 1.62
CA PHE A 236 -6.29 13.20 1.21
C PHE A 236 -6.00 14.69 1.39
N ASP A 237 -7.01 15.51 1.64
CA ASP A 237 -6.91 16.95 1.85
C ASP A 237 -7.01 17.34 3.32
N MET A 238 -6.99 16.35 4.24
CA MET A 238 -6.95 16.51 5.69
C MET A 238 -8.15 17.28 6.25
N LYS A 239 -9.35 16.99 5.74
CA LYS A 239 -10.59 17.58 6.25
C LYS A 239 -10.94 16.97 7.61
N GLU A 240 -11.47 17.78 8.51
CA GLU A 240 -11.78 17.35 9.88
C GLU A 240 -12.87 16.28 9.98
N ILE A 241 -13.75 16.22 8.97
CA ILE A 241 -14.84 15.25 8.90
C ILE A 241 -14.34 13.80 8.75
N SER A 242 -13.12 13.60 8.25
CA SER A 242 -12.61 12.26 7.91
C SER A 242 -11.91 11.59 9.06
N SER A 243 -12.21 10.30 9.27
CA SER A 243 -11.61 9.48 10.32
C SER A 243 -10.18 9.04 9.98
N ILE A 244 -9.83 8.93 8.71
CA ILE A 244 -8.51 8.53 8.23
C ILE A 244 -7.96 9.64 7.34
N TRP A 245 -6.79 10.15 7.71
CA TRP A 245 -6.01 11.02 6.82
C TRP A 245 -4.88 10.23 6.17
N CYS A 246 -4.65 10.45 4.89
CA CYS A 246 -3.52 9.90 4.16
C CYS A 246 -2.75 11.02 3.46
N ALA A 247 -1.53 11.31 3.93
CA ALA A 247 -0.74 12.42 3.41
C ALA A 247 0.07 12.01 2.19
N LYS A 248 -0.37 12.37 1.00
CA LYS A 248 0.34 12.06 -0.24
C LYS A 248 1.29 13.18 -0.66
N GLY A 249 2.53 12.80 -0.98
CA GLY A 249 3.54 13.70 -1.52
C GLY A 249 3.83 14.90 -0.62
N PRO A 250 3.83 16.15 -1.14
CA PRO A 250 4.15 17.36 -0.38
C PRO A 250 3.23 17.66 0.81
N ARG A 251 2.04 17.03 0.86
CA ARG A 251 1.08 17.21 1.97
C ARG A 251 1.62 16.76 3.32
N LYS A 252 2.63 15.87 3.34
CA LYS A 252 3.35 15.47 4.57
C LYS A 252 4.08 16.62 5.27
N ASN A 253 4.33 17.71 4.56
CA ASN A 253 4.99 18.90 5.09
C ASN A 253 4.01 20.00 5.52
N LEU A 254 2.72 19.78 5.36
CA LEU A 254 1.71 20.77 5.76
C LEU A 254 1.66 20.92 7.29
N PRO A 255 1.56 22.16 7.81
CA PRO A 255 1.49 22.39 9.25
C PRO A 255 0.39 21.62 9.97
N VAL A 256 -0.77 21.43 9.32
CA VAL A 256 -1.90 20.66 9.85
C VAL A 256 -1.54 19.19 10.04
N TRP A 257 -0.82 18.58 9.08
CA TRP A 257 -0.32 17.21 9.18
C TRP A 257 0.72 17.06 10.28
N LEU A 258 1.71 17.95 10.29
CA LEU A 258 2.79 17.94 11.28
C LEU A 258 2.27 18.15 12.72
N LYS A 259 1.23 18.97 12.87
CA LYS A 259 0.56 19.15 14.16
C LYS A 259 -0.18 17.87 14.60
N GLU A 260 -0.85 17.21 13.65
CA GLU A 260 -1.61 15.99 13.95
C GLU A 260 -0.69 14.83 14.35
N ILE A 261 0.39 14.58 13.62
CA ILE A 261 1.39 13.55 13.95
C ILE A 261 1.85 13.65 15.42
N LYS A 262 2.12 14.87 15.89
CA LYS A 262 2.64 15.10 17.25
C LYS A 262 1.73 14.61 18.39
N LYS A 263 0.46 14.33 18.09
CA LYS A 263 -0.47 13.79 19.09
C LYS A 263 -0.22 12.31 19.40
N TYR A 264 0.49 11.61 18.51
CA TYR A 264 0.61 10.14 18.53
C TYR A 264 2.07 9.65 18.67
N VAL A 265 3.00 10.55 18.95
CA VAL A 265 4.44 10.23 19.12
C VAL A 265 4.85 10.34 20.58
#